data_4d0914d32149a5e0d2f882688ed27f3f
#
_entry.id   4d0914d32149a5e0d2f882688ed27f3f
#
_cell.length_a   1.000
_cell.length_b   1.000
_cell.length_c   1.000
_cell.angle_alpha   90.00
_cell.angle_beta   90.00
_cell.angle_gamma   90.00
#
_symmetry.space_group_name_H-M   'P 1'
#
loop_
_entity.id
_entity.type
_entity.pdbx_description
1 polymer ?
#
loop_
_entity_poly.entity_id
_entity_poly.type
_entity_poly.pdbx_seq_one_letter_code
_entity_poly.pdbx_strand_id
1 'polypeptide(L)'
;MNKLRFVLAMVALAAFTLPLAGQQKRISPHETISKMINGDRVMVVYGRPYTKDPDTGQERRIWGDLIPFGEIWRTGADEATLLITQKTIVIGQSTVPAGAYTLWTFGSEDGAAKLIVNSRSANWESGPGFMT
;
A
#
# COMPACT_ATOMS: atom_id res chain seq x y z
N MET A 1 53.14 -11.69 -16.80
CA MET A 1 52.46 -11.16 -15.56
C MET A 1 51.42 -10.09 -15.83
N ASN A 2 51.49 -9.33 -16.89
CA ASN A 2 50.57 -8.20 -17.15
C ASN A 2 49.20 -8.61 -17.77
N LYS A 3 49.15 -9.69 -18.54
CA LYS A 3 47.90 -10.17 -19.20
C LYS A 3 46.88 -10.71 -18.22
N LEU A 4 47.31 -11.40 -17.17
CA LEU A 4 46.43 -11.94 -16.12
C LEU A 4 45.80 -10.83 -15.25
N ARG A 5 46.53 -9.75 -15.00
CA ARG A 5 46.02 -8.58 -14.27
C ARG A 5 44.99 -7.79 -15.07
N PHE A 6 45.10 -7.71 -16.39
CA PHE A 6 44.13 -7.09 -17.27
C PHE A 6 42.83 -7.89 -17.36
N VAL A 7 42.92 -9.21 -17.39
CA VAL A 7 41.73 -10.09 -17.42
C VAL A 7 40.96 -9.99 -16.09
N LEU A 8 41.65 -9.95 -14.95
CA LEU A 8 41.03 -9.78 -13.64
C LEU A 8 40.38 -8.39 -13.48
N ALA A 9 40.95 -7.34 -14.03
CA ALA A 9 40.37 -5.99 -14.01
C ALA A 9 39.09 -5.89 -14.90
N MET A 10 39.07 -6.56 -16.05
CA MET A 10 37.91 -6.61 -16.93
C MET A 10 36.75 -7.40 -16.32
N VAL A 11 37.04 -8.50 -15.63
CA VAL A 11 35.99 -9.29 -14.93
C VAL A 11 35.41 -8.52 -13.74
N ALA A 12 36.22 -7.73 -13.02
CA ALA A 12 35.75 -6.90 -11.92
C ALA A 12 34.85 -5.74 -12.41
N LEU A 13 35.07 -5.20 -13.61
CA LEU A 13 34.27 -4.11 -14.18
C LEU A 13 32.92 -4.61 -14.73
N ALA A 14 32.87 -5.86 -15.19
CA ALA A 14 31.64 -6.46 -15.71
C ALA A 14 30.63 -6.85 -14.57
N ALA A 15 31.10 -7.01 -13.34
CA ALA A 15 30.24 -7.35 -12.19
C ALA A 15 29.43 -6.16 -11.66
N PHE A 16 29.68 -4.92 -12.12
CA PHE A 16 28.99 -3.72 -11.63
C PHE A 16 27.79 -3.26 -12.47
N THR A 17 27.44 -3.98 -13.52
CA THR A 17 26.23 -3.70 -14.30
C THR A 17 25.09 -4.63 -13.90
N LEU A 18 24.77 -4.70 -12.61
CA LEU A 18 23.47 -5.21 -12.20
C LEU A 18 22.43 -4.19 -12.67
N PRO A 19 21.44 -4.59 -13.50
CA PRO A 19 20.34 -3.70 -13.81
C PRO A 19 19.70 -3.30 -12.48
N LEU A 20 19.69 -2.00 -12.17
CA LEU A 20 18.81 -1.47 -11.15
C LEU A 20 17.41 -1.95 -11.54
N ALA A 21 16.86 -2.89 -10.79
CA ALA A 21 15.48 -3.30 -10.99
C ALA A 21 14.66 -2.00 -10.95
N GLY A 22 14.16 -1.59 -12.11
CA GLY A 22 13.48 -0.32 -12.27
C GLY A 22 12.33 -0.28 -11.30
N GLN A 23 12.29 0.71 -10.43
CA GLN A 23 11.11 0.97 -9.61
C GLN A 23 9.92 1.09 -10.56
N GLN A 24 8.98 0.20 -10.40
CA GLN A 24 7.75 0.21 -11.18
C GLN A 24 7.11 1.60 -11.01
N LYS A 25 6.96 2.34 -12.10
CA LYS A 25 6.39 3.69 -12.06
C LYS A 25 4.97 3.58 -11.53
N ARG A 26 4.73 4.15 -10.36
CA ARG A 26 3.37 4.24 -9.80
C ARG A 26 2.51 5.11 -10.72
N ILE A 27 1.37 4.58 -11.10
CA ILE A 27 0.41 5.29 -11.97
C ILE A 27 -0.50 6.17 -11.12
N SER A 28 -0.89 5.69 -9.93
CA SER A 28 -1.82 6.38 -9.05
C SER A 28 -1.10 7.44 -8.18
N PRO A 29 -1.69 8.64 -8.02
CA PRO A 29 -1.18 9.62 -7.09
C PRO A 29 -1.22 9.10 -5.64
N HIS A 30 -0.20 9.42 -4.85
CA HIS A 30 -0.15 9.12 -3.43
C HIS A 30 -0.26 10.40 -2.62
N GLU A 31 -1.00 10.34 -1.54
CA GLU A 31 -1.23 11.46 -0.64
C GLU A 31 -0.98 11.08 0.81
N THR A 32 -0.60 12.10 1.58
CA THR A 32 -0.51 12.02 3.03
C THR A 32 -1.39 13.11 3.64
N ILE A 33 -2.37 12.69 4.44
CA ILE A 33 -3.19 13.59 5.25
C ILE A 33 -2.72 13.47 6.70
N SER A 34 -2.48 14.60 7.35
CA SER A 34 -2.13 14.65 8.77
C SER A 34 -3.02 15.68 9.47
N LYS A 35 -3.65 15.28 10.57
CA LYS A 35 -4.54 16.14 11.35
C LYS A 35 -4.29 15.97 12.84
N MET A 36 -4.45 17.09 13.59
CA MET A 36 -4.52 17.05 15.04
C MET A 36 -5.98 16.86 15.47
N ILE A 37 -6.26 15.81 16.21
CA ILE A 37 -7.58 15.49 16.76
C ILE A 37 -7.43 15.32 18.27
N ASN A 38 -8.01 16.21 19.05
CA ASN A 38 -7.94 16.19 20.52
C ASN A 38 -6.50 16.06 21.06
N GLY A 39 -5.54 16.76 20.43
CA GLY A 39 -4.12 16.70 20.83
C GLY A 39 -3.39 15.43 20.43
N ASP A 40 -4.00 14.62 19.57
CA ASP A 40 -3.38 13.49 18.91
C ASP A 40 -3.13 13.79 17.44
N ARG A 41 -1.97 13.39 16.93
CA ARG A 41 -1.67 13.45 15.50
C ARG A 41 -2.09 12.14 14.85
N VAL A 42 -3.09 12.22 13.99
CA VAL A 42 -3.51 11.12 13.13
C VAL A 42 -3.05 11.39 11.71
N MET A 43 -2.43 10.41 11.08
CA MET A 43 -1.90 10.48 9.72
C MET A 43 -2.43 9.30 8.90
N VAL A 44 -2.81 9.59 7.66
CA VAL A 44 -3.22 8.58 6.67
C VAL A 44 -2.40 8.77 5.40
N VAL A 45 -1.75 7.70 4.95
CA VAL A 45 -1.01 7.65 3.67
C VAL A 45 -1.71 6.67 2.75
N TYR A 46 -2.09 7.12 1.57
CA TYR A 46 -2.88 6.32 0.66
C TYR A 46 -2.63 6.64 -0.82
N GLY A 47 -2.83 5.65 -1.67
CA GLY A 47 -2.88 5.82 -3.11
C GLY A 47 -4.30 6.08 -3.58
N ARG A 48 -4.49 7.04 -4.48
CA ARG A 48 -5.79 7.37 -5.07
C ARG A 48 -5.94 6.72 -6.45
N PRO A 49 -6.73 5.64 -6.58
CA PRO A 49 -6.99 5.07 -7.89
C PRO A 49 -7.83 6.04 -8.73
N TYR A 50 -7.59 6.04 -10.03
CA TYR A 50 -8.43 6.78 -10.97
C TYR A 50 -9.76 6.06 -11.18
N THR A 51 -10.86 6.82 -11.31
CA THR A 51 -12.17 6.31 -11.72
C THR A 51 -12.22 5.95 -13.20
N LYS A 52 -11.33 6.56 -14.00
CA LYS A 52 -11.13 6.23 -15.39
C LYS A 52 -9.87 5.39 -15.57
N ASP A 53 -9.91 4.50 -16.51
CA ASP A 53 -8.75 3.74 -16.92
C ASP A 53 -7.69 4.69 -17.51
N PRO A 54 -6.45 4.69 -16.99
CA PRO A 54 -5.43 5.64 -17.41
C PRO A 54 -4.94 5.41 -18.85
N ASP A 55 -5.11 4.21 -19.38
CA ASP A 55 -4.64 3.85 -20.72
C ASP A 55 -5.71 4.11 -21.78
N THR A 56 -6.97 3.83 -21.47
CA THR A 56 -8.08 3.95 -22.42
C THR A 56 -8.95 5.19 -22.21
N GLY A 57 -8.89 5.80 -21.03
CA GLY A 57 -9.74 6.94 -20.64
C GLY A 57 -11.21 6.57 -20.36
N GLN A 58 -11.56 5.27 -20.44
CA GLN A 58 -12.91 4.81 -20.19
C GLN A 58 -13.21 4.75 -18.69
N GLU A 59 -14.46 4.96 -18.31
CA GLU A 59 -14.89 4.81 -16.91
C GLU A 59 -14.86 3.35 -16.50
N ARG A 60 -14.34 3.11 -15.29
CA ARG A 60 -14.25 1.78 -14.70
C ARG A 60 -15.40 1.56 -13.72
N ARG A 61 -15.97 0.38 -13.74
CA ARG A 61 -16.85 -0.07 -12.69
C ARG A 61 -16.00 -0.40 -11.46
N ILE A 62 -16.14 0.41 -10.41
CA ILE A 62 -15.30 0.28 -9.20
C ILE A 62 -15.76 -0.89 -8.35
N TRP A 63 -17.01 -0.85 -7.88
CA TRP A 63 -17.58 -1.87 -7.01
C TRP A 63 -18.10 -3.07 -7.79
N GLY A 64 -17.72 -4.25 -7.39
CA GLY A 64 -18.07 -5.52 -8.02
C GLY A 64 -17.22 -5.91 -9.22
N ASP A 65 -16.26 -5.04 -9.62
CA ASP A 65 -15.31 -5.30 -10.71
C ASP A 65 -13.88 -5.01 -10.25
N LEU A 66 -13.45 -3.75 -10.20
CA LEU A 66 -12.12 -3.39 -9.70
C LEU A 66 -11.93 -3.77 -8.23
N ILE A 67 -12.99 -3.61 -7.43
CA ILE A 67 -13.08 -4.01 -6.03
C ILE A 67 -14.15 -5.10 -5.94
N PRO A 68 -13.77 -6.39 -5.90
CA PRO A 68 -14.73 -7.48 -5.85
C PRO A 68 -15.52 -7.46 -4.55
N PHE A 69 -16.78 -7.87 -4.61
CA PHE A 69 -17.58 -8.11 -3.42
C PHE A 69 -17.20 -9.44 -2.77
N GLY A 70 -17.38 -9.52 -1.45
CA GLY A 70 -17.10 -10.73 -0.70
C GLY A 70 -15.62 -11.02 -0.48
N GLU A 71 -14.73 -10.13 -0.90
CA GLU A 71 -13.29 -10.26 -0.73
C GLU A 71 -12.72 -9.10 0.07
N ILE A 72 -11.56 -9.34 0.69
CA ILE A 72 -10.82 -8.30 1.36
C ILE A 72 -9.96 -7.58 0.34
N TRP A 73 -10.15 -6.27 0.28
CA TRP A 73 -9.42 -5.40 -0.61
C TRP A 73 -8.58 -4.39 0.18
N ARG A 74 -7.35 -4.16 -0.29
CA ARG A 74 -6.54 -3.05 0.22
C ARG A 74 -7.25 -1.73 -0.07
N THR A 75 -7.42 -0.92 0.93
CA THR A 75 -8.09 0.37 0.78
C THR A 75 -7.14 1.37 0.12
N GLY A 76 -7.27 1.55 -1.20
CA GLY A 76 -6.41 2.44 -1.98
C GLY A 76 -5.70 1.75 -3.15
N ALA A 77 -4.97 2.53 -3.93
CA ALA A 77 -4.16 2.05 -5.05
C ALA A 77 -2.75 1.69 -4.59
N ASP A 78 -2.14 0.76 -5.30
CA ASP A 78 -0.79 0.25 -5.12
C ASP A 78 -0.61 -0.46 -3.77
N GLU A 79 -0.19 0.21 -2.72
CA GLU A 79 -0.05 -0.34 -1.37
C GLU A 79 -1.33 -0.19 -0.55
N ALA A 80 -1.47 -0.97 0.53
CA ALA A 80 -2.55 -0.76 1.49
C ALA A 80 -2.41 0.60 2.18
N THR A 81 -3.54 1.29 2.37
CA THR A 81 -3.58 2.56 3.10
C THR A 81 -2.98 2.39 4.49
N LEU A 82 -2.08 3.29 4.85
CA LEU A 82 -1.42 3.32 6.16
C LEU A 82 -2.13 4.32 7.07
N LEU A 83 -2.47 3.89 8.28
CA LEU A 83 -2.97 4.73 9.37
C LEU A 83 -1.90 4.78 10.47
N ILE A 84 -1.54 5.98 10.90
CA ILE A 84 -0.62 6.19 12.03
C ILE A 84 -1.31 7.08 13.06
N THR A 85 -1.29 6.67 14.32
CA THR A 85 -1.81 7.45 15.44
C THR A 85 -0.83 7.45 16.60
N GLN A 86 -0.65 8.61 17.23
CA GLN A 86 0.27 8.77 18.37
C GLN A 86 -0.37 8.40 19.70
N LYS A 87 -1.70 8.37 19.76
CA LYS A 87 -2.48 7.97 20.94
C LYS A 87 -3.53 6.93 20.54
N THR A 88 -4.14 6.32 21.54
CA THR A 88 -5.31 5.47 21.32
C THR A 88 -6.47 6.29 20.75
N ILE A 89 -7.05 5.80 19.67
CA ILE A 89 -8.24 6.39 19.02
C ILE A 89 -9.39 5.37 18.97
N VAL A 90 -10.59 5.85 18.72
CA VAL A 90 -11.76 5.00 18.52
C VAL A 90 -12.23 5.17 17.06
N ILE A 91 -12.37 4.06 16.36
CA ILE A 91 -12.91 4.02 14.99
C ILE A 91 -14.16 3.16 15.03
N GLY A 92 -15.33 3.81 14.84
CA GLY A 92 -16.61 3.15 15.04
C GLY A 92 -16.77 2.70 16.49
N GLN A 93 -16.83 1.38 16.72
CA GLN A 93 -16.92 0.77 18.05
C GLN A 93 -15.60 0.16 18.54
N SER A 94 -14.55 0.23 17.73
CA SER A 94 -13.28 -0.42 18.02
C SER A 94 -12.25 0.56 18.56
N THR A 95 -11.55 0.15 19.60
CA THR A 95 -10.42 0.89 20.17
C THR A 95 -9.13 0.49 19.44
N VAL A 96 -8.44 1.47 18.88
CA VAL A 96 -7.18 1.29 18.14
C VAL A 96 -6.07 1.95 18.98
N PRO A 97 -5.13 1.18 19.55
CA PRO A 97 -4.00 1.71 20.30
C PRO A 97 -3.10 2.63 19.45
N ALA A 98 -2.22 3.39 20.10
CA ALA A 98 -1.17 4.13 19.41
C ALA A 98 -0.30 3.17 18.58
N GLY A 99 -0.03 3.54 17.32
CA GLY A 99 0.73 2.67 16.42
C GLY A 99 0.56 3.00 14.94
N ALA A 100 1.07 2.09 14.11
CA ALA A 100 0.94 2.12 12.67
C ALA A 100 0.16 0.87 12.21
N TYR A 101 -0.80 1.07 11.31
CA TYR A 101 -1.76 0.07 10.88
C TYR A 101 -1.96 0.15 9.37
N THR A 102 -2.26 -0.99 8.75
CA THR A 102 -2.78 -0.99 7.39
C THR A 102 -4.30 -1.11 7.40
N LEU A 103 -4.95 -0.40 6.48
CA LEU A 103 -6.40 -0.40 6.34
C LEU A 103 -6.83 -1.28 5.17
N TRP A 104 -7.84 -2.10 5.43
CA TRP A 104 -8.45 -2.98 4.44
C TRP A 104 -9.97 -2.83 4.48
N THR A 105 -10.62 -3.09 3.37
CA THR A 105 -12.07 -3.00 3.23
C THR A 105 -12.63 -4.34 2.77
N PHE A 106 -13.73 -4.74 3.35
CA PHE A 106 -14.56 -5.84 2.88
C PHE A 106 -15.91 -5.26 2.48
N GLY A 107 -16.30 -5.38 1.23
CA GLY A 107 -17.57 -4.90 0.70
C GLY A 107 -18.51 -6.04 0.37
N SER A 108 -19.82 -5.83 0.57
CA SER A 108 -20.89 -6.76 0.21
C SER A 108 -21.78 -6.18 -0.88
N GLU A 109 -22.46 -7.02 -1.64
CA GLU A 109 -23.37 -6.61 -2.72
C GLU A 109 -24.58 -5.79 -2.23
N ASP A 110 -24.99 -6.00 -0.98
CA ASP A 110 -26.06 -5.25 -0.32
C ASP A 110 -25.68 -3.81 0.07
N GLY A 111 -24.44 -3.40 -0.25
CA GLY A 111 -23.89 -2.09 0.07
C GLY A 111 -23.27 -1.97 1.47
N ALA A 112 -23.29 -3.04 2.27
CA ALA A 112 -22.57 -3.05 3.54
C ALA A 112 -21.05 -3.09 3.32
N ALA A 113 -20.30 -2.37 4.15
CA ALA A 113 -18.85 -2.41 4.13
C ALA A 113 -18.27 -2.47 5.54
N LYS A 114 -17.16 -3.19 5.69
CA LYS A 114 -16.38 -3.27 6.92
C LYS A 114 -15.00 -2.69 6.70
N LEU A 115 -14.54 -1.84 7.61
CA LEU A 115 -13.16 -1.40 7.67
C LEU A 115 -12.38 -2.33 8.59
N ILE A 116 -11.28 -2.86 8.10
CA ILE A 116 -10.38 -3.75 8.84
C ILE A 116 -9.11 -2.96 9.12
N VAL A 117 -8.77 -2.83 10.42
CA VAL A 117 -7.55 -2.20 10.90
C VAL A 117 -6.58 -3.29 11.29
N ASN A 118 -5.50 -3.44 10.52
CA ASN A 118 -4.52 -4.52 10.70
C ASN A 118 -3.25 -3.97 11.34
N SER A 119 -2.87 -4.50 12.51
CA SER A 119 -1.70 -4.10 13.29
C SER A 119 -0.38 -4.72 12.82
N ARG A 120 -0.42 -5.73 11.97
CA ARG A 120 0.81 -6.30 11.41
C ARG A 120 1.34 -5.36 10.35
N SER A 121 2.46 -4.73 10.66
CA SER A 121 3.22 -3.98 9.68
C SER A 121 3.59 -4.92 8.53
N ALA A 122 2.93 -4.72 7.42
CA ALA A 122 3.40 -4.89 6.07
C ALA A 122 4.32 -6.09 5.77
N ASN A 123 3.79 -7.27 5.68
CA ASN A 123 4.05 -7.97 4.44
C ASN A 123 2.80 -7.78 3.59
N TRP A 124 2.74 -6.69 2.87
CA TRP A 124 1.69 -6.33 1.91
C TRP A 124 1.51 -7.41 0.83
N GLU A 125 2.52 -8.28 0.64
CA GLU A 125 2.51 -9.42 -0.27
C GLU A 125 1.74 -10.63 0.26
N SER A 126 1.53 -10.74 1.57
CA SER A 126 0.96 -11.95 2.19
C SER A 126 -0.51 -11.83 2.62
N GLY A 127 -1.17 -10.71 2.35
CA GLY A 127 -2.55 -10.49 2.79
C GLY A 127 -2.69 -10.27 4.31
N PRO A 128 -3.89 -9.87 4.78
CA PRO A 128 -4.13 -9.59 6.19
C PRO A 128 -4.13 -10.88 7.00
N GLY A 129 -3.24 -10.97 7.95
CA GLY A 129 -3.39 -11.92 9.04
C GLY A 129 -4.51 -11.41 9.94
N PHE A 130 -5.65 -12.09 9.94
CA PHE A 130 -6.82 -11.70 10.72
C PHE A 130 -6.50 -11.79 12.22
N MET A 131 -6.84 -10.71 12.96
CA MET A 131 -7.24 -10.84 14.34
C MET A 131 -8.77 -10.81 14.38
N THR A 132 -9.35 -11.92 14.79
CA THR A 132 -10.77 -12.04 15.15
C THR A 132 -11.00 -11.33 16.46
#